data_1a2b26b0714c03faab9ac72dc265ba7a
#
_entry.id   1a2b26b0714c03faab9ac72dc265ba7a
#
_cell.length_a   1.000
_cell.length_b   1.000
_cell.length_c   1.000
_cell.angle_alpha   90.00
_cell.angle_beta   90.00
_cell.angle_gamma   90.00
#
_symmetry.space_group_name_H-M   'P 1'
#
loop_
_entity.id
_entity.type
_entity.pdbx_description
1 polymer ?
#
loop_
_entity_poly.entity_id
_entity_poly.type
_entity_poly.pdbx_seq_one_letter_code
_entity_poly.pdbx_strand_id
1 'polypeptide(L)'
;DYCIALDMDEILLPGWKDHLVDALKNGWTRPRYQYTWNWLDEAETVPSLQYGGDKIHARKGYRWTHPVHEVLRTYGDVKETQGWVGLEIHHHPDNTKSRGQYFPLLKMAVDERPEDDRNAYYYARELFFHGLYDQAIPEFKRHLSLPSANWAPERAASMRYLSKMIHSEREKWLLDAIAQAPGRRESLVELAQHYYEERDWSKCLEYAKKALDIKEKPLDYLCEAFAWGYLPWDLAAIASYYEGNPKDAFIYGTKALELDPENERLKANMRFYSKNE
;
A
#
# COMPACT_ATOMS: atom_id res chain seq x y z
N ASP A 1 -24.14 8.92 -20.05
CA ASP A 1 -22.78 8.96 -20.63
C ASP A 1 -21.74 8.93 -19.52
N TYR A 2 -20.67 8.12 -19.70
CA TYR A 2 -19.48 8.10 -18.86
C TYR A 2 -18.28 8.70 -19.60
N CYS A 3 -17.36 9.28 -18.84
CA CYS A 3 -15.98 9.54 -19.23
C CYS A 3 -15.10 8.42 -18.65
N ILE A 4 -14.16 7.93 -19.45
CA ILE A 4 -13.13 6.98 -19.06
C ILE A 4 -11.79 7.69 -19.29
N ALA A 5 -11.02 7.92 -18.23
CA ALA A 5 -9.68 8.44 -18.35
C ALA A 5 -8.68 7.28 -18.27
N LEU A 6 -7.85 7.15 -19.30
CA LEU A 6 -6.77 6.15 -19.38
C LEU A 6 -5.46 6.87 -19.65
N ASP A 7 -4.41 6.47 -18.96
CA ASP A 7 -3.05 6.85 -19.28
C ASP A 7 -2.54 6.01 -20.46
N MET A 8 -1.47 6.43 -21.11
CA MET A 8 -0.98 5.77 -22.32
C MET A 8 -0.42 4.36 -22.07
N ASP A 9 -0.13 4.05 -20.82
CA ASP A 9 0.36 2.78 -20.31
C ASP A 9 -0.69 1.97 -19.55
N GLU A 10 -1.98 2.30 -19.77
CA GLU A 10 -3.13 1.58 -19.20
C GLU A 10 -3.94 0.84 -20.27
N ILE A 11 -4.33 -0.38 -19.96
CA ILE A 11 -5.14 -1.24 -20.81
C ILE A 11 -6.46 -1.54 -20.12
N LEU A 12 -7.55 -1.16 -20.79
CA LEU A 12 -8.90 -1.51 -20.39
C LEU A 12 -9.24 -2.90 -20.95
N LEU A 13 -9.50 -3.86 -20.06
CA LEU A 13 -9.71 -5.25 -20.47
C LEU A 13 -11.01 -5.46 -21.26
N PRO A 14 -11.09 -6.47 -22.14
CA PRO A 14 -12.30 -6.80 -22.91
C PRO A 14 -13.54 -7.01 -22.03
N GLY A 15 -14.72 -6.71 -22.56
CA GLY A 15 -15.98 -6.82 -21.82
C GLY A 15 -16.40 -5.56 -21.03
N TRP A 16 -15.56 -4.57 -20.95
CA TRP A 16 -15.80 -3.34 -20.18
C TRP A 16 -17.13 -2.62 -20.51
N LYS A 17 -17.61 -2.71 -21.76
CA LYS A 17 -18.85 -2.05 -22.19
C LYS A 17 -20.06 -2.57 -21.43
N ASP A 18 -20.16 -3.89 -21.25
CA ASP A 18 -21.29 -4.52 -20.56
C ASP A 18 -21.31 -4.10 -19.08
N HIS A 19 -20.15 -4.04 -18.44
CA HIS A 19 -20.00 -3.57 -17.07
C HIS A 19 -20.41 -2.09 -16.90
N LEU A 20 -20.13 -1.22 -17.89
CA LEU A 20 -20.60 0.17 -17.85
C LEU A 20 -22.11 0.29 -18.10
N VAL A 21 -22.69 -0.59 -18.91
CA VAL A 21 -24.15 -0.66 -19.05
C VAL A 21 -24.81 -1.01 -17.72
N ASP A 22 -24.23 -1.94 -16.97
CA ASP A 22 -24.73 -2.31 -15.64
C ASP A 22 -24.58 -1.18 -14.63
N ALA A 23 -23.47 -0.44 -14.67
CA ALA A 23 -23.30 0.77 -13.87
C ALA A 23 -24.39 1.83 -14.16
N LEU A 24 -24.73 2.04 -15.44
CA LEU A 24 -25.80 2.95 -15.84
C LEU A 24 -27.18 2.51 -15.33
N LYS A 25 -27.47 1.20 -15.40
CA LYS A 25 -28.74 0.64 -14.87
C LYS A 25 -28.88 0.87 -13.36
N ASN A 26 -27.77 0.80 -12.62
CA ASN A 26 -27.72 1.04 -11.17
C ASN A 26 -27.68 2.53 -10.80
N GLY A 27 -27.57 3.43 -11.78
CA GLY A 27 -27.50 4.87 -11.53
C GLY A 27 -26.22 5.34 -10.84
N TRP A 28 -25.13 4.58 -10.92
CA TRP A 28 -23.85 4.98 -10.34
C TRP A 28 -23.20 6.08 -11.17
N THR A 29 -22.82 7.15 -10.51
CA THR A 29 -22.15 8.27 -11.17
C THR A 29 -20.64 8.11 -11.22
N ARG A 30 -20.06 7.24 -10.35
CA ARG A 30 -18.65 6.90 -10.28
C ARG A 30 -18.48 5.41 -9.98
N PRO A 31 -18.60 4.54 -11.00
CA PRO A 31 -18.39 3.11 -10.82
C PRO A 31 -16.93 2.83 -10.39
N ARG A 32 -16.80 1.93 -9.42
CA ARG A 32 -15.50 1.44 -8.94
C ARG A 32 -15.18 0.13 -9.66
N TYR A 33 -13.93 -0.08 -9.95
CA TYR A 33 -13.45 -1.25 -10.69
C TYR A 33 -12.09 -1.70 -10.15
N GLN A 34 -11.65 -2.89 -10.54
CA GLN A 34 -10.34 -3.39 -10.17
C GLN A 34 -9.27 -2.71 -11.04
N TYR A 35 -8.27 -2.13 -10.39
CA TYR A 35 -7.12 -1.53 -11.03
C TYR A 35 -5.86 -2.25 -10.59
N THR A 36 -5.13 -2.83 -11.54
CA THR A 36 -3.83 -3.47 -11.31
C THR A 36 -2.74 -2.45 -11.62
N TRP A 37 -2.08 -1.98 -10.56
CA TRP A 37 -1.07 -0.92 -10.66
C TRP A 37 0.34 -1.46 -10.99
N ASN A 38 0.68 -2.63 -10.47
CA ASN A 38 2.03 -3.17 -10.59
C ASN A 38 2.03 -4.69 -10.57
N TRP A 39 3.13 -5.30 -11.01
CA TRP A 39 3.30 -6.72 -11.21
C TRP A 39 4.49 -7.25 -10.41
N LEU A 40 4.45 -8.52 -10.03
CA LEU A 40 5.54 -9.20 -9.32
C LEU A 40 6.57 -9.80 -10.28
N ASP A 41 6.14 -10.11 -11.49
CA ASP A 41 6.94 -10.77 -12.52
C ASP A 41 7.15 -9.87 -13.74
N GLU A 42 8.26 -10.08 -14.45
CA GLU A 42 8.58 -9.35 -15.67
C GLU A 42 7.58 -9.62 -16.82
N ALA A 43 6.90 -10.76 -16.79
CA ALA A 43 5.88 -11.12 -17.77
C ALA A 43 4.53 -10.44 -17.47
N GLU A 44 4.44 -9.69 -16.37
CA GLU A 44 3.24 -8.95 -15.96
C GLU A 44 1.98 -9.83 -15.84
N THR A 45 2.14 -11.02 -15.26
CA THR A 45 1.07 -12.01 -15.10
C THR A 45 0.59 -12.13 -13.66
N VAL A 46 1.43 -11.77 -12.68
CA VAL A 46 1.11 -11.85 -11.25
C VAL A 46 0.99 -10.45 -10.66
N PRO A 47 -0.22 -10.00 -10.29
CA PRO A 47 -0.41 -8.68 -9.70
C PRO A 47 0.31 -8.52 -8.35
N SER A 48 1.02 -7.41 -8.19
CA SER A 48 1.64 -6.98 -6.93
C SER A 48 0.72 -6.05 -6.14
N LEU A 49 0.30 -4.96 -6.77
CA LEU A 49 -0.58 -3.97 -6.16
C LEU A 49 -1.87 -3.81 -6.97
N GLN A 50 -2.99 -4.10 -6.31
CA GLN A 50 -4.32 -3.90 -6.86
C GLN A 50 -5.16 -3.05 -5.92
N TYR A 51 -5.96 -2.15 -6.47
CA TYR A 51 -6.87 -1.30 -5.70
C TYR A 51 -8.10 -0.89 -6.51
N GLY A 52 -9.05 -0.24 -5.85
CA GLY A 52 -10.25 0.26 -6.50
C GLY A 52 -9.96 1.47 -7.36
N GLY A 53 -10.04 1.31 -8.68
CA GLY A 53 -9.93 2.40 -9.64
C GLY A 53 -11.13 3.35 -9.58
N ASP A 54 -10.91 4.62 -9.95
CA ASP A 54 -11.90 5.68 -9.87
C ASP A 54 -11.85 6.69 -11.04
N LYS A 55 -11.17 6.35 -12.13
CA LYS A 55 -11.01 7.18 -13.33
C LYS A 55 -12.22 7.14 -14.29
N ILE A 56 -13.30 6.41 -13.92
CA ILE A 56 -14.55 6.33 -14.69
C ILE A 56 -15.64 7.09 -13.94
N HIS A 57 -16.30 8.02 -14.60
CA HIS A 57 -17.29 8.87 -13.98
C HIS A 57 -18.36 9.38 -14.95
N ALA A 58 -19.51 9.81 -14.44
CA ALA A 58 -20.52 10.48 -15.24
C ALA A 58 -19.93 11.72 -15.92
N ARG A 59 -20.34 11.98 -17.16
CA ARG A 59 -19.81 13.06 -17.98
C ARG A 59 -19.92 14.45 -17.35
N LYS A 60 -20.89 14.67 -16.48
CA LYS A 60 -21.16 15.97 -15.86
C LYS A 60 -20.91 15.91 -14.35
N GLY A 61 -20.49 17.04 -13.79
CA GLY A 61 -20.35 17.21 -12.36
C GLY A 61 -19.05 16.69 -11.75
N TYR A 62 -18.05 16.38 -12.57
CA TYR A 62 -16.73 15.94 -12.15
C TYR A 62 -15.65 16.78 -12.81
N ARG A 63 -14.54 16.98 -12.06
CA ARG A 63 -13.33 17.65 -12.54
C ARG A 63 -12.08 17.04 -11.90
N TRP A 64 -11.00 17.02 -12.64
CA TRP A 64 -9.67 16.67 -12.13
C TRP A 64 -9.09 17.84 -11.32
N THR A 65 -8.42 17.53 -10.24
CA THR A 65 -7.74 18.47 -9.34
C THR A 65 -6.34 17.95 -9.04
N HIS A 66 -5.45 18.86 -8.61
CA HIS A 66 -4.02 18.66 -8.38
C HIS A 66 -3.18 18.60 -9.68
N PRO A 67 -1.96 19.16 -9.66
CA PRO A 67 -1.07 19.17 -10.82
C PRO A 67 -0.36 17.84 -11.08
N VAL A 68 -0.35 16.96 -10.07
CA VAL A 68 0.23 15.60 -10.10
C VAL A 68 -0.53 14.73 -9.08
N HIS A 69 -0.59 13.42 -9.31
CA HIS A 69 -1.46 12.52 -8.55
C HIS A 69 -2.91 13.02 -8.55
N GLU A 70 -3.40 13.35 -9.71
CA GLU A 70 -4.69 13.97 -9.95
C GLU A 70 -5.82 13.18 -9.27
N VAL A 71 -6.77 13.91 -8.72
CA VAL A 71 -7.96 13.35 -8.10
C VAL A 71 -9.20 13.88 -8.78
N LEU A 72 -10.10 12.97 -9.06
CA LEU A 72 -11.42 13.31 -9.55
C LEU A 72 -12.31 13.77 -8.40
N ARG A 73 -12.78 15.01 -8.46
CA ARG A 73 -13.70 15.59 -7.45
C ARG A 73 -15.02 16.00 -8.09
N THR A 74 -16.09 15.90 -7.32
CA THR A 74 -17.39 16.44 -7.72
C THR A 74 -17.39 17.96 -7.65
N TYR A 75 -18.20 18.60 -8.50
CA TYR A 75 -18.51 20.03 -8.43
C TYR A 75 -20.00 20.28 -8.69
N GLY A 76 -20.53 21.41 -8.17
CA GLY A 76 -21.95 21.70 -8.22
C GLY A 76 -22.76 20.76 -7.32
N ASP A 77 -24.06 20.59 -7.61
CA ASP A 77 -25.00 19.83 -6.79
C ASP A 77 -25.03 18.32 -7.10
N VAL A 78 -23.91 17.75 -7.54
CA VAL A 78 -23.84 16.34 -7.89
C VAL A 78 -23.83 15.46 -6.63
N LYS A 79 -24.84 14.63 -6.49
CA LYS A 79 -24.85 13.55 -5.52
C LYS A 79 -24.08 12.36 -6.11
N GLU A 80 -22.85 12.15 -5.64
CA GLU A 80 -22.06 10.99 -6.05
C GLU A 80 -22.70 9.68 -5.57
N THR A 81 -22.81 8.72 -6.49
CA THR A 81 -23.21 7.35 -6.21
C THR A 81 -22.16 6.40 -6.76
N GLN A 82 -21.74 5.43 -5.96
CA GLN A 82 -20.68 4.49 -6.28
C GLN A 82 -21.15 3.05 -6.13
N GLY A 83 -20.56 2.15 -6.92
CA GLY A 83 -20.72 0.73 -6.81
C GLY A 83 -19.64 0.01 -7.63
N TRP A 84 -19.40 -1.25 -7.32
CA TRP A 84 -18.40 -2.06 -8.00
C TRP A 84 -18.96 -2.68 -9.28
N VAL A 85 -18.15 -2.62 -10.33
CA VAL A 85 -18.36 -3.31 -11.60
C VAL A 85 -17.23 -4.32 -11.85
N GLY A 86 -17.51 -5.35 -12.63
CA GLY A 86 -16.52 -6.37 -12.99
C GLY A 86 -15.47 -5.95 -14.04
N LEU A 87 -15.27 -4.65 -14.19
CA LEU A 87 -14.31 -4.08 -15.12
C LEU A 87 -12.92 -4.05 -14.51
N GLU A 88 -11.91 -4.28 -15.33
CA GLU A 88 -10.51 -4.22 -14.93
C GLU A 88 -9.69 -3.32 -15.86
N ILE A 89 -8.77 -2.57 -15.25
CA ILE A 89 -7.74 -1.80 -15.94
C ILE A 89 -6.37 -2.27 -15.45
N HIS A 90 -5.49 -2.60 -16.38
CA HIS A 90 -4.11 -2.98 -16.12
C HIS A 90 -3.18 -1.83 -16.49
N HIS A 91 -2.27 -1.49 -15.59
CA HIS A 91 -1.18 -0.55 -15.82
C HIS A 91 0.10 -1.31 -16.13
N HIS A 92 0.76 -0.92 -17.22
CA HIS A 92 2.01 -1.49 -17.72
C HIS A 92 3.09 -0.41 -17.70
N PRO A 93 3.74 -0.16 -16.54
CA PRO A 93 4.60 0.99 -16.35
C PRO A 93 5.87 0.92 -17.20
N ASP A 94 6.17 2.00 -17.90
CA ASP A 94 7.49 2.18 -18.52
C ASP A 94 8.51 2.59 -17.43
N ASN A 95 9.22 1.60 -16.90
CA ASN A 95 10.21 1.79 -15.85
C ASN A 95 11.47 2.56 -16.31
N THR A 96 11.60 2.86 -17.61
CA THR A 96 12.71 3.66 -18.16
C THR A 96 12.45 5.16 -18.09
N LYS A 97 11.21 5.59 -17.88
CA LYS A 97 10.84 7.00 -17.76
C LYS A 97 11.38 7.63 -16.49
N SER A 98 12.02 8.78 -16.62
CA SER A 98 12.39 9.62 -15.47
C SER A 98 11.16 10.17 -14.76
N ARG A 99 11.09 10.01 -13.44
CA ARG A 99 10.07 10.61 -12.59
C ARG A 99 10.50 11.96 -11.98
N GLY A 100 11.65 12.48 -12.39
CA GLY A 100 12.22 13.71 -11.82
C GLY A 100 11.32 14.96 -11.92
N GLN A 101 10.34 14.96 -12.83
CA GLN A 101 9.36 16.05 -12.96
C GLN A 101 8.32 16.08 -11.81
N TYR A 102 8.12 14.99 -11.08
CA TYR A 102 7.11 14.95 -10.01
C TYR A 102 7.49 15.84 -8.82
N PHE A 103 8.76 15.85 -8.46
CA PHE A 103 9.23 16.58 -7.30
C PHE A 103 8.91 18.09 -7.33
N PRO A 104 9.25 18.85 -8.41
CA PRO A 104 8.90 20.27 -8.48
C PRO A 104 7.39 20.51 -8.55
N LEU A 105 6.62 19.63 -9.18
CA LEU A 105 5.17 19.75 -9.25
C LEU A 105 4.51 19.51 -7.88
N LEU A 106 5.01 18.56 -7.08
CA LEU A 106 4.53 18.33 -5.72
C LEU A 106 4.85 19.50 -4.80
N LYS A 107 6.07 20.09 -4.93
CA LYS A 107 6.41 21.29 -4.19
C LYS A 107 5.47 22.44 -4.53
N MET A 108 5.22 22.68 -5.81
CA MET A 108 4.26 23.70 -6.26
C MET A 108 2.86 23.44 -5.69
N ALA A 109 2.39 22.18 -5.70
CA ALA A 109 1.08 21.82 -5.17
C ALA A 109 0.95 22.12 -3.67
N VAL A 110 2.01 21.87 -2.89
CA VAL A 110 2.06 22.20 -1.47
C VAL A 110 2.12 23.72 -1.24
N ASP A 111 2.89 24.45 -2.05
CA ASP A 111 3.00 25.91 -1.95
C ASP A 111 1.65 26.60 -2.28
N GLU A 112 0.90 26.08 -3.27
CA GLU A 112 -0.43 26.58 -3.65
C GLU A 112 -1.54 26.23 -2.64
N ARG A 113 -1.43 25.05 -1.99
CA ARG A 113 -2.44 24.53 -1.07
C ARG A 113 -1.79 23.84 0.14
N PRO A 114 -1.22 24.62 1.05
CA PRO A 114 -0.51 24.07 2.21
C PRO A 114 -1.39 23.29 3.19
N GLU A 115 -2.71 23.51 3.15
CA GLU A 115 -3.69 22.80 3.98
C GLU A 115 -4.17 21.46 3.38
N ASP A 116 -3.76 21.14 2.16
CA ASP A 116 -4.14 19.90 1.49
C ASP A 116 -3.27 18.73 1.98
N ASP A 117 -3.90 17.80 2.68
CA ASP A 117 -3.23 16.63 3.29
C ASP A 117 -2.62 15.70 2.25
N ARG A 118 -3.31 15.48 1.13
CA ARG A 118 -2.81 14.64 0.06
C ARG A 118 -1.51 15.18 -0.56
N ASN A 119 -1.47 16.49 -0.87
CA ASN A 119 -0.27 17.14 -1.36
C ASN A 119 0.88 17.03 -0.34
N ALA A 120 0.58 17.26 0.94
CA ALA A 120 1.54 17.14 2.03
C ALA A 120 2.13 15.73 2.11
N TYR A 121 1.28 14.69 2.07
CA TYR A 121 1.72 13.30 2.12
C TYR A 121 2.62 12.93 0.93
N TYR A 122 2.19 13.22 -0.30
CA TYR A 122 2.95 12.87 -1.49
C TYR A 122 4.27 13.63 -1.58
N TYR A 123 4.30 14.90 -1.20
CA TYR A 123 5.54 15.68 -1.16
C TYR A 123 6.51 15.14 -0.11
N ALA A 124 6.03 14.85 1.10
CA ALA A 124 6.85 14.24 2.14
C ALA A 124 7.44 12.88 1.69
N ARG A 125 6.63 12.07 1.02
CA ARG A 125 7.04 10.77 0.46
C ARG A 125 8.11 10.92 -0.62
N GLU A 126 7.95 11.90 -1.49
CA GLU A 126 8.93 12.17 -2.54
C GLU A 126 10.26 12.67 -1.95
N LEU A 127 10.21 13.55 -0.95
CA LEU A 127 11.41 13.96 -0.19
C LEU A 127 12.13 12.75 0.42
N PHE A 128 11.38 11.79 0.98
CA PHE A 128 11.93 10.55 1.52
C PHE A 128 12.65 9.73 0.44
N PHE A 129 12.03 9.52 -0.73
CA PHE A 129 12.64 8.75 -1.82
C PHE A 129 13.87 9.43 -2.44
N HIS A 130 13.96 10.76 -2.33
CA HIS A 130 15.15 11.52 -2.69
C HIS A 130 16.23 11.55 -1.60
N GLY A 131 16.01 10.88 -0.44
CA GLY A 131 16.95 10.87 0.69
C GLY A 131 17.04 12.19 1.45
N LEU A 132 16.12 13.13 1.20
CA LEU A 132 16.08 14.45 1.82
C LEU A 132 15.38 14.41 3.18
N TYR A 133 15.89 13.57 4.10
CA TYR A 133 15.23 13.23 5.37
C TYR A 133 15.02 14.44 6.28
N ASP A 134 15.95 15.40 6.29
CA ASP A 134 15.81 16.64 7.09
C ASP A 134 14.59 17.47 6.68
N GLN A 135 14.15 17.33 5.41
CA GLN A 135 12.96 17.98 4.90
C GLN A 135 11.72 17.06 4.99
N ALA A 136 11.90 15.77 4.77
CA ALA A 136 10.81 14.79 4.81
C ALA A 136 10.18 14.67 6.21
N ILE A 137 11.00 14.64 7.26
CA ILE A 137 10.52 14.53 8.65
C ILE A 137 9.53 15.63 9.04
N PRO A 138 9.85 16.93 8.89
CA PRO A 138 8.89 17.99 9.20
C PRO A 138 7.65 17.94 8.31
N GLU A 139 7.75 17.55 7.04
CA GLU A 139 6.61 17.43 6.15
C GLU A 139 5.67 16.28 6.53
N PHE A 140 6.18 15.10 6.91
CA PHE A 140 5.33 14.05 7.46
C PHE A 140 4.66 14.46 8.78
N LYS A 141 5.37 15.16 9.66
CA LYS A 141 4.78 15.70 10.91
C LYS A 141 3.72 16.75 10.58
N ARG A 142 3.95 17.60 9.57
CA ARG A 142 2.95 18.57 9.09
C ARG A 142 1.72 17.84 8.56
N HIS A 143 1.85 16.84 7.68
CA HIS A 143 0.74 16.02 7.22
C HIS A 143 -0.09 15.47 8.38
N LEU A 144 0.55 14.88 9.39
CA LEU A 144 -0.15 14.34 10.56
C LEU A 144 -0.89 15.40 11.39
N SER A 145 -0.50 16.67 11.31
CA SER A 145 -1.14 17.79 12.03
C SER A 145 -2.29 18.46 11.26
N LEU A 146 -2.42 18.19 9.95
CA LEU A 146 -3.47 18.80 9.14
C LEU A 146 -4.86 18.27 9.53
N PRO A 147 -5.85 19.17 9.75
CA PRO A 147 -7.22 18.75 10.06
C PRO A 147 -7.89 17.94 8.94
N SER A 148 -7.44 18.11 7.68
CA SER A 148 -7.92 17.38 6.50
C SER A 148 -7.39 15.93 6.45
N ALA A 149 -6.26 15.64 7.09
CA ALA A 149 -5.62 14.32 7.09
C ALA A 149 -6.38 13.31 7.96
N ASN A 150 -7.55 12.88 7.46
CA ASN A 150 -8.49 12.03 8.21
C ASN A 150 -8.40 10.54 7.82
N TRP A 151 -7.73 10.23 6.72
CA TRP A 151 -7.64 8.85 6.25
C TRP A 151 -6.58 8.08 7.03
N ALA A 152 -7.05 7.21 7.93
CA ALA A 152 -6.21 6.47 8.87
C ALA A 152 -5.05 5.69 8.22
N PRO A 153 -5.24 4.99 7.08
CA PRO A 153 -4.14 4.29 6.41
C PRO A 153 -2.99 5.22 5.96
N GLU A 154 -3.29 6.40 5.43
CA GLU A 154 -2.28 7.37 4.98
C GLU A 154 -1.53 7.99 6.15
N ARG A 155 -2.25 8.28 7.25
CA ARG A 155 -1.62 8.71 8.51
C ARG A 155 -0.65 7.65 9.05
N ALA A 156 -1.09 6.37 9.07
CA ALA A 156 -0.23 5.26 9.49
C ALA A 156 0.99 5.11 8.57
N ALA A 157 0.83 5.29 7.25
CA ALA A 157 1.95 5.29 6.31
C ALA A 157 2.95 6.42 6.61
N SER A 158 2.50 7.63 6.93
CA SER A 158 3.38 8.73 7.36
C SER A 158 4.17 8.39 8.62
N MET A 159 3.53 7.76 9.62
CA MET A 159 4.21 7.29 10.84
C MET A 159 5.26 6.21 10.53
N ARG A 160 4.97 5.31 9.60
CA ARG A 160 5.93 4.30 9.11
C ARG A 160 7.14 4.93 8.42
N TYR A 161 6.95 5.99 7.61
CA TYR A 161 8.08 6.75 7.05
C TYR A 161 8.90 7.43 8.14
N LEU A 162 8.27 8.03 9.15
CA LEU A 162 8.96 8.61 10.30
C LEU A 162 9.77 7.56 11.07
N SER A 163 9.26 6.35 11.25
CA SER A 163 9.96 5.25 11.91
C SER A 163 11.24 4.83 11.17
N LYS A 164 11.27 4.96 9.84
CA LYS A 164 12.45 4.65 9.00
C LYS A 164 13.53 5.72 9.08
N MET A 165 13.17 6.95 9.41
CA MET A 165 14.09 8.08 9.46
C MET A 165 14.54 8.43 10.89
N ILE A 166 13.68 8.19 11.90
CA ILE A 166 13.94 8.53 13.31
C ILE A 166 14.14 7.23 14.07
N HIS A 167 15.32 6.60 13.93
CA HIS A 167 15.61 5.28 14.48
C HIS A 167 15.44 5.21 16.01
N SER A 168 15.77 6.29 16.75
CA SER A 168 15.59 6.37 18.20
C SER A 168 14.12 6.33 18.67
N GLU A 169 13.17 6.58 17.77
CA GLU A 169 11.73 6.56 18.05
C GLU A 169 11.01 5.50 17.19
N ARG A 170 11.73 4.56 16.56
CA ARG A 170 11.19 3.62 15.58
C ARG A 170 10.02 2.81 16.14
N GLU A 171 10.22 2.19 17.30
CA GLU A 171 9.18 1.38 17.98
C GLU A 171 7.93 2.23 18.25
N LYS A 172 8.10 3.44 18.80
CA LYS A 172 6.99 4.36 19.10
C LYS A 172 6.18 4.68 17.86
N TRP A 173 6.84 5.11 16.77
CA TRP A 173 6.14 5.47 15.54
C TRP A 173 5.39 4.30 14.91
N LEU A 174 5.92 3.07 15.01
CA LEU A 174 5.26 1.87 14.52
C LEU A 174 4.06 1.48 15.40
N LEU A 175 4.15 1.61 16.72
CA LEU A 175 3.02 1.41 17.63
C LEU A 175 1.91 2.44 17.38
N ASP A 176 2.27 3.71 17.19
CA ASP A 176 1.32 4.77 16.84
C ASP A 176 0.63 4.47 15.49
N ALA A 177 1.38 3.97 14.50
CA ALA A 177 0.83 3.56 13.19
C ALA A 177 -0.15 2.38 13.31
N ILE A 178 0.15 1.40 14.16
CA ILE A 178 -0.77 0.27 14.44
C ILE A 178 -2.05 0.77 15.11
N ALA A 179 -1.93 1.66 16.09
CA ALA A 179 -3.09 2.25 16.77
C ALA A 179 -3.94 3.09 15.81
N GLN A 180 -3.30 3.81 14.88
CA GLN A 180 -3.97 4.63 13.87
C GLN A 180 -4.76 3.79 12.86
N ALA A 181 -4.23 2.63 12.42
CA ALA A 181 -4.83 1.77 11.42
C ALA A 181 -4.67 0.27 11.78
N PRO A 182 -5.41 -0.24 12.78
CA PRO A 182 -5.20 -1.58 13.35
C PRO A 182 -5.52 -2.72 12.38
N GLY A 183 -6.30 -2.46 11.31
CA GLY A 183 -6.61 -3.44 10.27
C GLY A 183 -5.52 -3.56 9.18
N ARG A 184 -4.32 -3.02 9.39
CA ARG A 184 -3.24 -2.99 8.40
C ARG A 184 -2.07 -3.86 8.82
N ARG A 185 -1.63 -4.75 7.91
CA ARG A 185 -0.46 -5.62 8.15
C ARG A 185 0.87 -4.87 8.14
N GLU A 186 0.98 -3.84 7.33
CA GLU A 186 2.24 -3.16 7.02
C GLU A 186 2.99 -2.70 8.29
N SER A 187 2.31 -2.00 9.18
CA SER A 187 2.91 -1.52 10.44
C SER A 187 3.27 -2.66 11.39
N LEU A 188 2.45 -3.71 11.44
CA LEU A 188 2.70 -4.90 12.27
C LEU A 188 3.93 -5.67 11.77
N VAL A 189 4.06 -5.84 10.46
CA VAL A 189 5.23 -6.54 9.87
C VAL A 189 6.50 -5.74 10.06
N GLU A 190 6.46 -4.41 9.88
CA GLU A 190 7.63 -3.55 10.13
C GLU A 190 8.04 -3.55 11.61
N LEU A 191 7.08 -3.65 12.54
CA LEU A 191 7.39 -3.77 13.96
C LEU A 191 7.95 -5.16 14.29
N ALA A 192 7.43 -6.22 13.68
CA ALA A 192 8.02 -7.56 13.81
C ALA A 192 9.45 -7.60 13.27
N GLN A 193 9.73 -6.92 12.14
CA GLN A 193 11.10 -6.78 11.62
C GLN A 193 12.02 -6.00 12.58
N HIS A 194 11.52 -4.94 13.20
CA HIS A 194 12.28 -4.21 14.22
C HIS A 194 12.70 -5.14 15.35
N TYR A 195 11.78 -5.91 15.91
CA TYR A 195 12.11 -6.86 16.98
C TYR A 195 12.98 -8.03 16.51
N TYR A 196 12.87 -8.44 15.25
CA TYR A 196 13.81 -9.38 14.63
C TYR A 196 15.25 -8.83 14.64
N GLU A 197 15.44 -7.56 14.28
CA GLU A 197 16.74 -6.88 14.29
C GLU A 197 17.31 -6.77 15.73
N GLU A 198 16.44 -6.50 16.71
CA GLU A 198 16.78 -6.44 18.15
C GLU A 198 16.93 -7.84 18.77
N ARG A 199 16.62 -8.92 18.04
CA ARG A 199 16.58 -10.30 18.52
C ARG A 199 15.61 -10.54 19.69
N ASP A 200 14.58 -9.73 19.80
CA ASP A 200 13.45 -9.96 20.71
C ASP A 200 12.45 -10.90 20.01
N TRP A 201 12.77 -12.21 20.09
CA TRP A 201 12.03 -13.23 19.35
C TRP A 201 10.57 -13.33 19.80
N SER A 202 10.32 -13.14 21.08
CA SER A 202 8.97 -13.17 21.65
C SER A 202 8.09 -12.09 21.03
N LYS A 203 8.55 -10.84 21.01
CA LYS A 203 7.80 -9.75 20.38
C LYS A 203 7.74 -9.87 18.84
N CYS A 204 8.84 -10.32 18.21
CA CYS A 204 8.82 -10.59 16.77
C CYS A 204 7.70 -11.57 16.42
N LEU A 205 7.60 -12.70 17.15
CA LEU A 205 6.54 -13.69 16.93
C LEU A 205 5.16 -13.11 17.21
N GLU A 206 4.99 -12.34 18.28
CA GLU A 206 3.73 -11.70 18.63
C GLU A 206 3.19 -10.83 17.50
N TYR A 207 4.01 -9.91 16.98
CA TYR A 207 3.58 -8.97 15.95
C TYR A 207 3.45 -9.61 14.56
N ALA A 208 4.29 -10.59 14.23
CA ALA A 208 4.13 -11.38 13.02
C ALA A 208 2.79 -12.15 13.03
N LYS A 209 2.42 -12.77 14.15
CA LYS A 209 1.12 -13.46 14.31
C LYS A 209 -0.05 -12.48 14.20
N LYS A 210 0.02 -11.32 14.87
CA LYS A 210 -1.00 -10.26 14.74
C LYS A 210 -1.21 -9.84 13.29
N ALA A 211 -0.11 -9.70 12.51
CA ALA A 211 -0.22 -9.41 11.09
C ALA A 211 -0.92 -10.55 10.33
N LEU A 212 -0.56 -11.80 10.61
CA LEU A 212 -1.14 -12.97 9.97
C LEU A 212 -2.62 -13.22 10.33
N ASP A 213 -3.09 -12.68 11.46
CA ASP A 213 -4.50 -12.75 11.86
C ASP A 213 -5.41 -11.86 11.03
N ILE A 214 -4.89 -10.81 10.41
CA ILE A 214 -5.63 -9.97 9.46
C ILE A 214 -5.75 -10.73 8.13
N LYS A 215 -6.95 -11.19 7.76
CA LYS A 215 -7.16 -12.03 6.57
C LYS A 215 -7.60 -11.23 5.34
N GLU A 216 -8.27 -10.13 5.54
CA GLU A 216 -8.80 -9.32 4.44
C GLU A 216 -7.75 -8.32 3.96
N LYS A 217 -7.35 -8.46 2.70
CA LYS A 217 -6.42 -7.55 2.04
C LYS A 217 -7.17 -6.30 1.59
N PRO A 218 -6.82 -5.10 2.09
CA PRO A 218 -7.45 -3.87 1.64
C PRO A 218 -7.19 -3.60 0.16
N LEU A 219 -8.19 -3.03 -0.52
CA LEU A 219 -8.09 -2.63 -1.93
C LEU A 219 -7.77 -1.14 -2.05
N ASP A 220 -6.65 -0.72 -1.49
CA ASP A 220 -6.13 0.63 -1.60
C ASP A 220 -4.63 0.65 -1.94
N TYR A 221 -4.13 1.79 -2.40
CA TYR A 221 -2.77 1.94 -2.90
C TYR A 221 -1.67 1.90 -1.81
N LEU A 222 -2.05 1.83 -0.54
CA LEU A 222 -1.14 1.68 0.60
C LEU A 222 -0.99 0.23 1.05
N CYS A 223 -1.65 -0.71 0.36
CA CYS A 223 -1.54 -2.14 0.64
C CYS A 223 -0.27 -2.70 -0.02
N GLU A 224 0.82 -2.73 0.74
CA GLU A 224 2.14 -3.08 0.22
C GLU A 224 2.38 -4.60 0.21
N ALA A 225 2.92 -5.10 -0.90
CA ALA A 225 3.09 -6.54 -1.16
C ALA A 225 3.91 -7.27 -0.09
N PHE A 226 4.95 -6.64 0.49
CA PHE A 226 5.80 -7.28 1.49
C PHE A 226 5.02 -7.80 2.71
N ALA A 227 3.96 -7.08 3.11
CA ALA A 227 3.15 -7.46 4.26
C ALA A 227 2.15 -8.59 3.97
N TRP A 228 1.93 -8.91 2.69
CA TRP A 228 0.98 -9.91 2.23
C TRP A 228 1.63 -11.11 1.54
N GLY A 229 2.95 -11.08 1.38
CA GLY A 229 3.77 -12.16 0.86
C GLY A 229 4.34 -13.06 1.96
N TYR A 230 5.51 -13.63 1.68
CA TYR A 230 6.17 -14.59 2.57
C TYR A 230 6.71 -13.98 3.87
N LEU A 231 7.02 -12.69 3.90
CA LEU A 231 7.79 -12.06 4.99
C LEU A 231 7.17 -12.23 6.39
N PRO A 232 5.87 -11.98 6.64
CA PRO A 232 5.31 -12.19 7.98
C PRO A 232 5.34 -13.67 8.41
N TRP A 233 5.23 -14.61 7.48
CA TRP A 233 5.37 -16.04 7.76
C TRP A 233 6.80 -16.41 8.11
N ASP A 234 7.78 -15.86 7.39
CA ASP A 234 9.20 -16.10 7.65
C ASP A 234 9.65 -15.51 9.00
N LEU A 235 9.20 -14.30 9.34
CA LEU A 235 9.45 -13.71 10.66
C LEU A 235 8.88 -14.58 11.78
N ALA A 236 7.63 -15.09 11.61
CA ALA A 236 7.03 -16.00 12.58
C ALA A 236 7.80 -17.33 12.69
N ALA A 237 8.28 -17.87 11.56
CA ALA A 237 9.07 -19.10 11.54
C ALA A 237 10.41 -18.95 12.29
N ILE A 238 11.17 -17.89 11.96
CA ILE A 238 12.47 -17.63 12.61
C ILE A 238 12.26 -17.40 14.09
N ALA A 239 11.31 -16.56 14.48
CA ALA A 239 11.05 -16.26 15.87
C ALA A 239 10.61 -17.52 16.66
N SER A 240 9.73 -18.35 16.10
CA SER A 240 9.33 -19.62 16.71
C SER A 240 10.51 -20.58 16.92
N TYR A 241 11.43 -20.63 15.96
CA TYR A 241 12.63 -21.45 16.07
C TYR A 241 13.51 -21.03 17.26
N TYR A 242 13.78 -19.72 17.40
CA TYR A 242 14.58 -19.19 18.50
C TYR A 242 13.86 -19.24 19.86
N GLU A 243 12.53 -19.25 19.89
CA GLU A 243 11.72 -19.49 21.08
C GLU A 243 11.66 -21.00 21.46
N GLY A 244 12.38 -21.87 20.74
CA GLY A 244 12.42 -23.31 21.03
C GLY A 244 11.19 -24.09 20.59
N ASN A 245 10.41 -23.56 19.64
CA ASN A 245 9.26 -24.22 19.06
C ASN A 245 9.49 -24.59 17.57
N PRO A 246 10.27 -25.64 17.28
CA PRO A 246 10.61 -26.04 15.92
C PRO A 246 9.40 -26.50 15.11
N LYS A 247 8.33 -27.03 15.75
CA LYS A 247 7.11 -27.43 15.06
C LYS A 247 6.39 -26.23 14.44
N ASP A 248 6.19 -25.17 15.21
CA ASP A 248 5.59 -23.95 14.68
C ASP A 248 6.50 -23.30 13.64
N ALA A 249 7.82 -23.30 13.87
CA ALA A 249 8.81 -22.81 12.91
C ALA A 249 8.67 -23.53 11.55
N PHE A 250 8.50 -24.86 11.57
CA PHE A 250 8.32 -25.65 10.36
C PHE A 250 7.00 -25.28 9.65
N ILE A 251 5.89 -25.15 10.40
CA ILE A 251 4.59 -24.77 9.83
C ILE A 251 4.65 -23.40 9.16
N TYR A 252 5.16 -22.39 9.87
CA TYR A 252 5.28 -21.04 9.32
C TYR A 252 6.28 -20.97 8.17
N GLY A 253 7.41 -21.66 8.28
CA GLY A 253 8.43 -21.73 7.24
C GLY A 253 7.92 -22.38 5.94
N THR A 254 7.11 -23.42 6.07
CA THR A 254 6.43 -24.06 4.93
C THR A 254 5.52 -23.07 4.22
N LYS A 255 4.73 -22.28 4.99
CA LYS A 255 3.87 -21.23 4.40
C LYS A 255 4.66 -20.13 3.71
N ALA A 256 5.78 -19.71 4.28
CA ALA A 256 6.66 -18.74 3.64
C ALA A 256 7.22 -19.28 2.30
N LEU A 257 7.66 -20.54 2.28
CA LEU A 257 8.22 -21.18 1.09
C LEU A 257 7.15 -21.46 0.01
N GLU A 258 5.90 -21.75 0.38
CA GLU A 258 4.78 -21.85 -0.57
C GLU A 258 4.54 -20.52 -1.32
N LEU A 259 4.79 -19.37 -0.68
CA LEU A 259 4.59 -18.04 -1.24
C LEU A 259 5.78 -17.53 -2.07
N ASP A 260 6.97 -18.08 -1.84
CA ASP A 260 8.20 -17.77 -2.59
C ASP A 260 9.06 -19.03 -2.72
N PRO A 261 8.69 -19.95 -3.62
CA PRO A 261 9.32 -21.27 -3.73
C PRO A 261 10.77 -21.25 -4.18
N GLU A 262 11.19 -20.20 -4.87
CA GLU A 262 12.55 -20.10 -5.39
C GLU A 262 13.51 -19.37 -4.43
N ASN A 263 13.03 -18.96 -3.28
CA ASN A 263 13.83 -18.25 -2.28
C ASN A 263 14.82 -19.19 -1.57
N GLU A 264 16.09 -19.12 -1.94
CA GLU A 264 17.14 -19.98 -1.41
C GLU A 264 17.32 -19.83 0.10
N ARG A 265 17.08 -18.64 0.67
CA ARG A 265 17.16 -18.42 2.11
C ARG A 265 16.05 -19.16 2.86
N LEU A 266 14.81 -19.14 2.34
CA LEU A 266 13.69 -19.90 2.90
C LEU A 266 13.97 -21.41 2.83
N LYS A 267 14.45 -21.91 1.67
CA LYS A 267 14.86 -23.31 1.51
C LYS A 267 15.93 -23.71 2.54
N ALA A 268 16.91 -22.84 2.76
CA ALA A 268 17.97 -23.09 3.74
C ALA A 268 17.43 -23.11 5.17
N ASN A 269 16.53 -22.20 5.53
CA ASN A 269 15.92 -22.12 6.87
C ASN A 269 15.13 -23.41 7.18
N MET A 270 14.40 -23.96 6.21
CA MET A 270 13.64 -25.22 6.41
C MET A 270 14.50 -26.39 6.90
N ARG A 271 15.79 -26.43 6.51
CA ARG A 271 16.73 -27.49 6.96
C ARG A 271 17.01 -27.42 8.46
N PHE A 272 16.86 -26.25 9.07
CA PHE A 272 17.00 -26.09 10.53
C PHE A 272 15.72 -26.47 11.25
N TYR A 273 14.57 -26.15 10.69
CA TYR A 273 13.26 -26.42 11.30
C TYR A 273 12.94 -27.92 11.30
N SER A 274 13.33 -28.67 10.25
CA SER A 274 13.08 -30.09 10.11
C SER A 274 14.02 -31.03 10.91
N LYS A 275 15.14 -30.53 11.45
CA LYS A 275 16.12 -31.36 12.17
C LYS A 275 15.72 -31.69 13.61
N ASN A 276 14.66 -31.12 14.11
CA ASN A 276 14.23 -31.27 15.50
C ASN A 276 12.86 -32.00 15.62
N GLU A 277 12.47 -32.76 14.60
CA GLU A 277 11.45 -33.80 14.68
C GLU A 277 12.11 -35.11 15.14
#